data_73d5cadc27b9319083a1f4cdc1fe7e94
#
_entry.id   73d5cadc27b9319083a1f4cdc1fe7e94
#
_cell.length_a   1.000
_cell.length_b   1.000
_cell.length_c   1.000
_cell.angle_alpha   90.00
_cell.angle_beta   90.00
_cell.angle_gamma   90.00
#
_symmetry.space_group_name_H-M   'P 1'
#
loop_
_entity.id
_entity.type
_entity.pdbx_description
1 polymer ?
#
loop_
_entity_poly.entity_id
_entity_poly.type
_entity_poly.pdbx_seq_one_letter_code
_entity_poly.pdbx_strand_id
1 'polypeptide(L)'
;LKALRYIARAGDGSMRDAISLLDKCIAFHLGNALTYDNVLDTLGSVDTEVFSRLFQSVYQGNVPAALGIIDQAAADGRDLTQFSGEWIRYIRNVLMIRAAGIQDPEVLGVSRENMRQLSEDAEMADQTVLIRYIQELSELLNRLRYSPVKQILLETCVIRLAVPGMETDLSSLTDRIRHLEQKLKDGNLPDAAVSSQKAPAR
;
A
#
# COMPACT_ATOMS: atom_id res chain seq x y z
N LEU A 1 -10.43 -27.13 -4.50
CA LEU A 1 -10.46 -26.91 -3.05
C LEU A 1 -9.68 -25.66 -2.63
N LYS A 2 -8.49 -25.35 -3.22
CA LYS A 2 -7.69 -24.15 -2.93
C LYS A 2 -8.48 -22.86 -3.25
N ALA A 3 -9.14 -22.78 -4.42
CA ALA A 3 -9.98 -21.66 -4.84
C ALA A 3 -11.09 -21.35 -3.82
N LEU A 4 -11.84 -22.36 -3.38
CA LEU A 4 -12.91 -22.18 -2.40
C LEU A 4 -12.39 -21.71 -1.04
N ARG A 5 -11.22 -22.18 -0.60
CA ARG A 5 -10.60 -21.71 0.64
C ARG A 5 -10.17 -20.25 0.56
N TYR A 6 -9.70 -19.80 -0.61
CA TYR A 6 -9.34 -18.41 -0.83
C TYR A 6 -10.58 -17.50 -0.78
N ILE A 7 -11.66 -17.87 -1.49
CA ILE A 7 -12.94 -17.14 -1.48
C ILE A 7 -13.51 -17.07 -0.04
N ALA A 8 -13.50 -18.19 0.70
CA ALA A 8 -13.99 -18.22 2.08
C ALA A 8 -13.16 -17.30 3.00
N ARG A 9 -11.84 -17.22 2.79
CA ARG A 9 -10.97 -16.29 3.53
C ARG A 9 -11.21 -14.85 3.14
N ALA A 10 -11.43 -14.56 1.85
CA ALA A 10 -11.74 -13.22 1.36
C ALA A 10 -13.10 -12.73 1.87
N GLY A 11 -14.05 -13.63 2.14
CA GLY A 11 -15.34 -13.32 2.75
C GLY A 11 -15.29 -13.00 4.26
N ASP A 12 -14.10 -13.06 4.88
CA ASP A 12 -13.80 -12.64 6.26
C ASP A 12 -14.83 -13.13 7.31
N GLY A 13 -15.25 -14.41 7.18
CA GLY A 13 -16.23 -15.05 8.06
C GLY A 13 -17.69 -14.81 7.67
N SER A 14 -17.97 -13.95 6.70
CA SER A 14 -19.33 -13.72 6.17
C SER A 14 -19.63 -14.71 5.04
N MET A 15 -20.59 -15.62 5.26
CA MET A 15 -21.05 -16.55 4.22
C MET A 15 -21.68 -15.81 3.04
N ARG A 16 -22.40 -14.72 3.30
CA ARG A 16 -23.04 -13.92 2.26
C ARG A 16 -21.99 -13.29 1.33
N ASP A 17 -20.94 -12.72 1.89
CA ASP A 17 -19.87 -12.08 1.12
C ASP A 17 -19.06 -13.12 0.36
N ALA A 18 -18.75 -14.26 0.97
CA ALA A 18 -18.09 -15.38 0.30
C ALA A 18 -18.90 -15.89 -0.91
N ILE A 19 -20.24 -15.99 -0.80
CA ILE A 19 -21.11 -16.40 -1.91
C ILE A 19 -21.10 -15.31 -3.00
N SER A 20 -21.19 -14.03 -2.64
CA SER A 20 -21.13 -12.91 -3.61
C SER A 20 -19.81 -12.86 -4.37
N LEU A 21 -18.69 -13.14 -3.68
CA LEU A 21 -17.37 -13.26 -4.31
C LEU A 21 -17.29 -14.48 -5.25
N LEU A 22 -17.88 -15.60 -4.86
CA LEU A 22 -17.97 -16.78 -5.71
C LEU A 22 -18.78 -16.51 -6.98
N ASP A 23 -19.94 -15.87 -6.85
CA ASP A 23 -20.79 -15.50 -7.99
C ASP A 23 -20.06 -14.55 -8.94
N LYS A 24 -19.29 -13.58 -8.40
CA LYS A 24 -18.42 -12.71 -9.18
C LYS A 24 -17.39 -13.52 -9.98
N CYS A 25 -16.69 -14.45 -9.33
CA CYS A 25 -15.71 -15.31 -10.01
C CYS A 25 -16.33 -16.16 -11.11
N ILE A 26 -17.53 -16.72 -10.87
CA ILE A 26 -18.26 -17.52 -11.87
C ILE A 26 -18.67 -16.64 -13.06
N ALA A 27 -19.14 -15.43 -12.81
CA ALA A 27 -19.57 -14.52 -13.86
C ALA A 27 -18.42 -14.10 -14.79
N PHE A 28 -17.22 -13.89 -14.23
CA PHE A 28 -16.03 -13.54 -15.02
C PHE A 28 -15.48 -14.72 -15.83
N HIS A 29 -15.69 -15.96 -15.37
CA HIS A 29 -15.15 -17.17 -16.00
C HIS A 29 -16.24 -18.11 -16.51
N LEU A 30 -17.38 -17.55 -17.00
CA LEU A 30 -18.50 -18.31 -17.55
C LEU A 30 -18.04 -19.37 -18.55
N GLY A 31 -18.42 -20.63 -18.29
CA GLY A 31 -18.13 -21.78 -19.16
C GLY A 31 -16.76 -22.43 -18.91
N ASN A 32 -15.93 -21.92 -18.03
CA ASN A 32 -14.62 -22.49 -17.66
C ASN A 32 -14.63 -23.03 -16.23
N ALA A 33 -13.81 -24.04 -15.96
CA ALA A 33 -13.60 -24.51 -14.59
C ALA A 33 -12.92 -23.39 -13.76
N LEU A 34 -13.49 -23.07 -12.60
CA LEU A 34 -12.95 -22.08 -11.69
C LEU A 34 -11.67 -22.61 -11.03
N THR A 35 -10.53 -22.24 -11.55
CA THR A 35 -9.21 -22.59 -11.01
C THR A 35 -8.83 -21.64 -9.86
N TYR A 36 -7.78 -21.96 -9.13
CA TYR A 36 -7.25 -21.09 -8.08
C TYR A 36 -6.70 -19.79 -8.68
N ASP A 37 -5.99 -19.88 -9.79
CA ASP A 37 -5.42 -18.73 -10.50
C ASP A 37 -6.53 -17.78 -11.01
N ASN A 38 -7.61 -18.34 -11.59
CA ASN A 38 -8.76 -17.53 -12.03
C ASN A 38 -9.43 -16.76 -10.87
N VAL A 39 -9.50 -17.37 -9.69
CA VAL A 39 -10.04 -16.69 -8.50
C VAL A 39 -9.11 -15.59 -8.03
N LEU A 40 -7.79 -15.83 -8.01
CA LEU A 40 -6.79 -14.82 -7.67
C LEU A 40 -6.85 -13.65 -8.65
N ASP A 41 -6.96 -13.91 -9.94
CA ASP A 41 -7.06 -12.89 -10.98
C ASP A 41 -8.33 -12.05 -10.82
N THR A 42 -9.48 -12.70 -10.55
CA THR A 42 -10.75 -11.99 -10.42
C THR A 42 -10.86 -11.17 -9.14
N LEU A 43 -10.31 -11.66 -8.03
CA LEU A 43 -10.45 -11.04 -6.72
C LEU A 43 -9.22 -10.24 -6.29
N GLY A 44 -8.08 -10.47 -6.90
CA GLY A 44 -6.81 -9.90 -6.47
C GLY A 44 -6.11 -8.99 -7.47
N SER A 45 -6.42 -9.08 -8.78
CA SER A 45 -5.65 -8.35 -9.80
C SER A 45 -5.92 -6.85 -9.79
N VAL A 46 -7.18 -6.45 -9.72
CA VAL A 46 -7.57 -5.03 -9.78
C VAL A 46 -7.04 -4.28 -8.54
N ASP A 47 -7.10 -4.93 -7.38
CA ASP A 47 -6.67 -4.30 -6.14
C ASP A 47 -5.14 -4.23 -6.03
N THR A 48 -4.40 -5.23 -6.53
CA THR A 48 -2.94 -5.24 -6.51
C THR A 48 -2.34 -4.06 -7.28
N GLU A 49 -2.85 -3.75 -8.47
CA GLU A 49 -2.38 -2.60 -9.25
C GLU A 49 -2.69 -1.28 -8.55
N VAL A 50 -3.89 -1.13 -7.98
CA VAL A 50 -4.28 0.06 -7.23
C VAL A 50 -3.38 0.24 -6.01
N PHE A 51 -3.11 -0.84 -5.27
CA PHE A 51 -2.26 -0.80 -4.08
C PHE A 51 -0.79 -0.54 -4.41
N SER A 52 -0.29 -1.06 -5.52
CA SER A 52 1.05 -0.74 -6.01
C SER A 52 1.17 0.74 -6.36
N ARG A 53 0.24 1.29 -7.15
CA ARG A 53 0.24 2.72 -7.50
C ARG A 53 0.14 3.61 -6.26
N LEU A 54 -0.70 3.25 -5.29
CA LEU A 54 -0.80 3.96 -4.02
C LEU A 54 0.52 3.90 -3.24
N PHE A 55 1.11 2.71 -3.13
CA PHE A 55 2.39 2.51 -2.47
C PHE A 55 3.51 3.34 -3.12
N GLN A 56 3.64 3.27 -4.44
CA GLN A 56 4.64 4.03 -5.19
C GLN A 56 4.44 5.54 -5.04
N SER A 57 3.19 6.02 -5.11
CA SER A 57 2.87 7.44 -4.92
C SER A 57 3.28 7.92 -3.53
N VAL A 58 2.98 7.14 -2.49
CA VAL A 58 3.36 7.45 -1.10
C VAL A 58 4.88 7.40 -0.93
N TYR A 59 5.53 6.37 -1.45
CA TYR A 59 6.97 6.19 -1.32
C TYR A 59 7.77 7.32 -2.01
N GLN A 60 7.28 7.79 -3.15
CA GLN A 60 7.87 8.90 -3.93
C GLN A 60 7.50 10.28 -3.37
N GLY A 61 6.63 10.37 -2.36
CA GLY A 61 6.14 11.63 -1.81
C GLY A 61 5.14 12.37 -2.71
N ASN A 62 4.53 11.67 -3.69
CA ASN A 62 3.53 12.25 -4.58
C ASN A 62 2.14 12.24 -3.92
N VAL A 63 1.95 13.18 -2.98
CA VAL A 63 0.71 13.33 -2.22
C VAL A 63 -0.54 13.48 -3.11
N PRO A 64 -0.54 14.34 -4.16
CA PRO A 64 -1.72 14.50 -4.99
C PRO A 64 -2.17 13.20 -5.67
N ALA A 65 -1.23 12.39 -6.18
CA ALA A 65 -1.54 11.11 -6.80
C ALA A 65 -2.09 10.10 -5.78
N ALA A 66 -1.51 10.05 -4.58
CA ALA A 66 -1.97 9.17 -3.51
C ALA A 66 -3.39 9.53 -3.04
N LEU A 67 -3.68 10.81 -2.84
CA LEU A 67 -5.02 11.27 -2.47
C LEU A 67 -6.04 11.00 -3.56
N GLY A 68 -5.71 11.18 -4.84
CA GLY A 68 -6.58 10.86 -5.96
C GLY A 68 -7.01 9.39 -6.01
N ILE A 69 -6.12 8.46 -5.60
CA ILE A 69 -6.46 7.04 -5.51
C ILE A 69 -7.45 6.78 -4.37
N ILE A 70 -7.29 7.46 -3.23
CA ILE A 70 -8.22 7.35 -2.09
C ILE A 70 -9.59 7.92 -2.45
N ASP A 71 -9.63 9.09 -3.09
CA ASP A 71 -10.86 9.72 -3.55
C ASP A 71 -11.63 8.82 -4.52
N GLN A 72 -10.91 8.18 -5.45
CA GLN A 72 -11.53 7.25 -6.38
C GLN A 72 -12.11 6.03 -5.64
N ALA A 73 -11.37 5.45 -4.69
CA ALA A 73 -11.87 4.32 -3.89
C ALA A 73 -13.12 4.70 -3.09
N ALA A 74 -13.18 5.92 -2.53
CA ALA A 74 -14.34 6.44 -1.83
C ALA A 74 -15.52 6.69 -2.77
N ALA A 75 -15.29 7.27 -3.96
CA ALA A 75 -16.30 7.51 -4.99
C ALA A 75 -16.89 6.21 -5.54
N ASP A 76 -16.09 5.15 -5.65
CA ASP A 76 -16.52 3.80 -6.03
C ASP A 76 -17.33 3.09 -4.91
N GLY A 77 -17.51 3.72 -3.75
CA GLY A 77 -18.27 3.19 -2.61
C GLY A 77 -17.56 2.08 -1.85
N ARG A 78 -16.23 1.96 -1.95
CA ARG A 78 -15.46 0.94 -1.20
C ARG A 78 -15.48 1.24 0.29
N ASP A 79 -15.54 0.21 1.13
CA ASP A 79 -15.30 0.38 2.57
C ASP A 79 -13.82 0.71 2.82
N LEU A 80 -13.55 1.94 3.27
CA LEU A 80 -12.18 2.41 3.49
C LEU A 80 -11.45 1.68 4.61
N THR A 81 -12.16 1.04 5.54
CA THR A 81 -11.55 0.20 6.57
C THR A 81 -11.02 -1.09 5.94
N GLN A 82 -11.84 -1.74 5.10
CA GLN A 82 -11.42 -2.92 4.35
C GLN A 82 -10.27 -2.59 3.38
N PHE A 83 -10.40 -1.51 2.61
CA PHE A 83 -9.38 -1.02 1.68
C PHE A 83 -8.02 -0.83 2.39
N SER A 84 -8.02 -0.16 3.55
CA SER A 84 -6.79 0.03 4.35
C SER A 84 -6.20 -1.29 4.82
N GLY A 85 -7.02 -2.25 5.26
CA GLY A 85 -6.59 -3.57 5.69
C GLY A 85 -5.98 -4.40 4.56
N GLU A 86 -6.53 -4.28 3.35
CA GLU A 86 -5.99 -4.93 2.14
C GLU A 86 -4.69 -4.29 1.70
N TRP A 87 -4.56 -2.96 1.81
CA TRP A 87 -3.32 -2.27 1.53
C TRP A 87 -2.20 -2.63 2.52
N ILE A 88 -2.52 -2.80 3.81
CA ILE A 88 -1.54 -3.32 4.79
C ILE A 88 -1.08 -4.72 4.38
N ARG A 89 -1.98 -5.60 3.95
CA ARG A 89 -1.61 -6.94 3.47
C ARG A 89 -0.69 -6.87 2.25
N TYR A 90 -0.96 -5.93 1.34
CA TYR A 90 -0.08 -5.66 0.20
C TYR A 90 1.34 -5.28 0.66
N ILE A 91 1.47 -4.27 1.52
CA ILE A 91 2.77 -3.78 2.03
C ILE A 91 3.49 -4.90 2.83
N ARG A 92 2.75 -5.71 3.59
CA ARG A 92 3.31 -6.87 4.28
C ARG A 92 3.88 -7.88 3.29
N ASN A 93 3.23 -8.13 2.16
CA ASN A 93 3.75 -9.04 1.13
C ASN A 93 5.03 -8.47 0.49
N VAL A 94 5.07 -7.17 0.19
CA VAL A 94 6.29 -6.47 -0.24
C VAL A 94 7.41 -6.64 0.78
N LEU A 95 7.12 -6.47 2.07
CA LEU A 95 8.09 -6.68 3.15
C LEU A 95 8.60 -8.13 3.23
N MET A 96 7.73 -9.12 3.04
CA MET A 96 8.11 -10.55 3.07
C MET A 96 9.05 -10.89 1.91
N ILE A 97 8.83 -10.33 0.73
CA ILE A 97 9.74 -10.47 -0.41
C ILE A 97 11.08 -9.80 -0.08
N ARG A 98 11.05 -8.56 0.40
CA ARG A 98 12.26 -7.77 0.67
C ARG A 98 13.12 -8.33 1.78
N ALA A 99 12.50 -8.77 2.90
CA ALA A 99 13.21 -9.21 4.11
C ALA A 99 13.60 -10.68 4.09
N ALA A 100 12.76 -11.56 3.54
CA ALA A 100 12.92 -13.00 3.58
C ALA A 100 13.15 -13.64 2.21
N GLY A 101 13.15 -12.85 1.11
CA GLY A 101 13.35 -13.37 -0.25
C GLY A 101 12.25 -14.34 -0.70
N ILE A 102 11.04 -14.24 -0.13
CA ILE A 102 9.94 -15.15 -0.47
C ILE A 102 9.45 -14.81 -1.88
N GLN A 103 9.60 -15.77 -2.79
CA GLN A 103 9.16 -15.67 -4.18
C GLN A 103 8.07 -16.68 -4.53
N ASP A 104 7.51 -17.38 -3.55
CA ASP A 104 6.43 -18.33 -3.77
C ASP A 104 5.07 -17.63 -3.71
N PRO A 105 4.34 -17.52 -4.85
CA PRO A 105 3.01 -16.90 -4.90
C PRO A 105 2.00 -17.57 -3.96
N GLU A 106 2.11 -18.90 -3.72
CA GLU A 106 1.18 -19.63 -2.84
C GLU A 106 1.35 -19.19 -1.38
N VAL A 107 2.58 -18.91 -0.94
CA VAL A 107 2.87 -18.44 0.43
C VAL A 107 2.31 -17.04 0.67
N LEU A 108 2.40 -16.18 -0.35
CA LEU A 108 1.89 -14.80 -0.29
C LEU A 108 0.39 -14.70 -0.58
N GLY A 109 -0.21 -15.75 -1.15
CA GLY A 109 -1.62 -15.79 -1.53
C GLY A 109 -1.95 -14.84 -2.69
N VAL A 110 -1.02 -14.71 -3.65
CA VAL A 110 -1.15 -13.84 -4.81
C VAL A 110 -1.04 -14.65 -6.12
N SER A 111 -1.49 -14.07 -7.24
CA SER A 111 -1.26 -14.66 -8.56
C SER A 111 0.20 -14.48 -9.00
N ARG A 112 0.61 -15.25 -10.00
CA ARG A 112 1.96 -15.12 -10.58
C ARG A 112 2.17 -13.76 -11.25
N GLU A 113 1.14 -13.19 -11.82
CA GLU A 113 1.15 -11.87 -12.43
C GLU A 113 1.38 -10.78 -11.37
N ASN A 114 0.62 -10.85 -10.27
CA ASN A 114 0.75 -9.93 -9.15
C ASN A 114 2.10 -10.06 -8.42
N MET A 115 2.73 -11.24 -8.46
CA MET A 115 4.05 -11.46 -7.88
C MET A 115 5.12 -10.58 -8.50
N ARG A 116 5.05 -10.33 -9.82
CA ARG A 116 5.98 -9.45 -10.52
C ARG A 116 5.90 -8.02 -9.96
N GLN A 117 4.68 -7.47 -9.83
CA GLN A 117 4.46 -6.13 -9.31
C GLN A 117 4.96 -5.97 -7.86
N LEU A 118 4.68 -6.97 -7.02
CA LEU A 118 5.17 -7.01 -5.64
C LEU A 118 6.70 -7.05 -5.58
N SER A 119 7.35 -7.77 -6.49
CA SER A 119 8.81 -7.86 -6.54
C SER A 119 9.44 -6.53 -6.96
N GLU A 120 8.88 -5.85 -7.95
CA GLU A 120 9.32 -4.51 -8.38
C GLU A 120 9.21 -3.50 -7.23
N ASP A 121 8.10 -3.51 -6.48
CA ASP A 121 7.92 -2.63 -5.32
C ASP A 121 8.85 -3.01 -4.16
N ALA A 122 9.17 -4.30 -3.99
CA ALA A 122 10.11 -4.76 -2.96
C ALA A 122 11.56 -4.34 -3.24
N GLU A 123 11.97 -4.26 -4.52
CA GLU A 123 13.28 -3.74 -4.90
C GLU A 123 13.43 -2.25 -4.60
N MET A 124 12.35 -1.49 -4.79
CA MET A 124 12.34 -0.05 -4.60
C MET A 124 12.41 0.36 -3.13
N ALA A 125 11.80 -0.39 -2.22
CA ALA A 125 11.55 0.05 -0.87
C ALA A 125 12.58 -0.46 0.16
N ASP A 126 12.93 0.40 1.12
CA ASP A 126 13.69 0.00 2.30
C ASP A 126 12.81 -0.75 3.31
N GLN A 127 13.34 -1.82 3.90
CA GLN A 127 12.64 -2.65 4.89
C GLN A 127 12.11 -1.84 6.08
N THR A 128 12.86 -0.86 6.54
CA THR A 128 12.48 -0.03 7.70
C THR A 128 11.27 0.85 7.38
N VAL A 129 11.21 1.39 6.15
CA VAL A 129 10.07 2.18 5.68
C VAL A 129 8.81 1.32 5.60
N LEU A 130 8.93 0.09 5.09
CA LEU A 130 7.80 -0.85 5.03
C LEU A 130 7.26 -1.19 6.41
N ILE A 131 8.15 -1.42 7.40
CA ILE A 131 7.74 -1.69 8.79
C ILE A 131 7.00 -0.49 9.37
N ARG A 132 7.52 0.73 9.17
CA ARG A 132 6.86 1.96 9.61
C ARG A 132 5.48 2.11 8.98
N TYR A 133 5.34 1.88 7.67
CA TYR A 133 4.05 1.96 6.99
C TYR A 133 3.02 0.98 7.58
N ILE A 134 3.44 -0.27 7.86
CA ILE A 134 2.57 -1.27 8.50
C ILE A 134 2.13 -0.81 9.89
N GLN A 135 3.04 -0.25 10.69
CA GLN A 135 2.72 0.25 12.05
C GLN A 135 1.70 1.37 12.00
N GLU A 136 1.96 2.44 11.23
CA GLU A 136 1.09 3.60 11.09
C GLU A 136 -0.31 3.21 10.56
N LEU A 137 -0.36 2.36 9.54
CA LEU A 137 -1.63 1.89 8.97
C LEU A 137 -2.38 0.95 9.91
N SER A 138 -1.68 0.17 10.75
CA SER A 138 -2.32 -0.68 11.76
C SER A 138 -2.96 0.15 12.86
N GLU A 139 -2.32 1.23 13.30
CA GLU A 139 -2.91 2.19 14.23
C GLU A 139 -4.13 2.91 13.60
N LEU A 140 -4.01 3.30 12.33
CA LEU A 140 -5.12 3.88 11.58
C LEU A 140 -6.32 2.93 11.54
N LEU A 141 -6.12 1.62 11.27
CA LEU A 141 -7.23 0.66 11.21
C LEU A 141 -8.04 0.62 12.50
N ASN A 142 -7.38 0.69 13.65
CA ASN A 142 -8.07 0.73 14.94
C ASN A 142 -8.96 1.98 15.07
N ARG A 143 -8.52 3.11 14.53
CA ARG A 143 -9.26 4.38 14.54
C ARG A 143 -10.40 4.38 13.52
N LEU A 144 -10.18 3.81 12.31
CA LEU A 144 -11.18 3.76 11.24
C LEU A 144 -12.43 2.99 11.63
N ARG A 145 -12.28 1.93 12.45
CA ARG A 145 -13.38 1.05 12.84
C ARG A 145 -14.55 1.80 13.49
N TYR A 146 -14.26 2.86 14.23
CA TYR A 146 -15.26 3.60 15.03
C TYR A 146 -15.45 5.05 14.56
N SER A 147 -14.74 5.49 13.52
CA SER A 147 -14.80 6.87 13.07
C SER A 147 -15.89 7.09 12.02
N PRO A 148 -16.67 8.18 12.12
CA PRO A 148 -17.58 8.61 11.06
C PRO A 148 -16.85 9.30 9.89
N VAL A 149 -15.58 9.73 10.08
CA VAL A 149 -14.79 10.48 9.09
C VAL A 149 -13.62 9.66 8.56
N LYS A 150 -13.91 8.45 8.10
CA LYS A 150 -12.91 7.45 7.66
C LYS A 150 -11.96 7.99 6.60
N GLN A 151 -12.50 8.69 5.59
CA GLN A 151 -11.72 9.22 4.48
C GLN A 151 -10.67 10.22 4.97
N ILE A 152 -11.04 11.19 5.79
CA ILE A 152 -10.13 12.20 6.33
C ILE A 152 -8.99 11.56 7.13
N LEU A 153 -9.30 10.52 7.91
CA LEU A 153 -8.28 9.80 8.67
C LEU A 153 -7.28 9.08 7.76
N LEU A 154 -7.77 8.44 6.69
CA LEU A 154 -6.92 7.73 5.73
C LEU A 154 -6.06 8.72 4.93
N GLU A 155 -6.64 9.81 4.43
CA GLU A 155 -5.93 10.89 3.73
C GLU A 155 -4.82 11.48 4.60
N THR A 156 -5.14 11.82 5.85
CA THR A 156 -4.16 12.38 6.81
C THR A 156 -3.01 11.40 7.05
N CYS A 157 -3.30 10.11 7.22
CA CYS A 157 -2.28 9.09 7.40
C CYS A 157 -1.39 8.97 6.16
N VAL A 158 -1.98 8.94 4.96
CA VAL A 158 -1.24 8.86 3.70
C VAL A 158 -0.34 10.07 3.48
N ILE A 159 -0.80 11.29 3.83
CA ILE A 159 0.04 12.50 3.79
C ILE A 159 1.26 12.35 4.73
N ARG A 160 1.05 11.87 5.97
CA ARG A 160 2.14 11.62 6.92
C ARG A 160 3.14 10.59 6.40
N LEU A 161 2.66 9.49 5.82
CA LEU A 161 3.52 8.46 5.24
C LEU A 161 4.34 9.00 4.06
N ALA A 162 3.73 9.84 3.21
CA ALA A 162 4.36 10.39 2.02
C ALA A 162 5.36 11.53 2.33
N VAL A 163 5.17 12.26 3.44
CA VAL A 163 6.01 13.40 3.83
C VAL A 163 6.58 13.19 5.23
N PRO A 164 7.65 12.37 5.38
CA PRO A 164 8.24 12.05 6.69
C PRO A 164 8.72 13.26 7.48
N GLY A 165 8.85 14.42 6.83
CA GLY A 165 9.30 15.66 7.46
C GLY A 165 8.27 16.37 8.35
N MET A 166 7.02 15.91 8.36
CA MET A 166 5.96 16.49 9.22
C MET A 166 5.95 15.92 10.64
N GLU A 167 6.68 14.85 10.89
CA GLU A 167 6.78 14.22 12.20
C GLU A 167 8.09 14.60 12.90
N THR A 168 7.98 14.92 14.20
CA THR A 168 9.13 15.30 15.05
C THR A 168 9.67 14.13 15.86
N ASP A 169 9.25 12.91 15.56
CA ASP A 169 9.75 11.74 16.27
C ASP A 169 11.07 11.19 15.67
N LEU A 170 11.78 10.38 16.48
CA LEU A 170 13.09 9.83 16.12
C LEU A 170 13.06 8.92 14.88
N SER A 171 11.94 8.24 14.58
CA SER A 171 11.81 7.34 13.43
C SER A 171 11.72 8.14 12.13
N SER A 172 10.97 9.23 12.12
CA SER A 172 10.85 10.12 10.96
C SER A 172 12.15 10.86 10.65
N LEU A 173 12.93 11.21 11.69
CA LEU A 173 14.27 11.81 11.49
C LEU A 173 15.25 10.81 10.85
N THR A 174 15.20 9.55 11.23
CA THR A 174 16.04 8.51 10.63
C THR A 174 15.69 8.27 9.15
N ASP A 175 14.41 8.28 8.82
CA ASP A 175 13.95 8.14 7.42
C ASP A 175 14.32 9.35 6.56
N ARG A 176 14.28 10.57 7.13
CA ARG A 176 14.79 11.78 6.45
C ARG A 176 16.28 11.68 6.15
N ILE A 177 17.08 11.21 7.10
CA ILE A 177 18.52 11.03 6.90
C ILE A 177 18.75 10.04 5.75
N ARG A 178 18.09 8.88 5.75
CA ARG A 178 18.22 7.90 4.68
C ARG A 178 17.79 8.43 3.31
N HIS A 179 16.69 9.16 3.25
CA HIS A 179 16.20 9.76 2.00
C HIS A 179 17.19 10.81 1.46
N LEU A 180 17.82 11.59 2.34
CA LEU A 180 18.87 12.54 1.96
C LEU A 180 20.14 11.82 1.50
N GLU A 181 20.55 10.75 2.19
CA GLU A 181 21.68 9.91 1.79
C GLU A 181 21.46 9.27 0.41
N GLN A 182 20.23 8.84 0.12
CA GLN A 182 19.89 8.26 -1.17
C GLN A 182 19.92 9.32 -2.27
N LYS A 183 19.37 10.52 -2.06
CA LYS A 183 19.47 11.65 -2.98
C LYS A 183 20.92 12.09 -3.23
N LEU A 184 21.77 12.02 -2.23
CA LEU A 184 23.21 12.28 -2.36
C LEU A 184 23.90 11.23 -3.24
N LYS A 185 23.57 9.94 -3.08
CA LYS A 185 24.09 8.84 -3.93
C LYS A 185 23.62 8.96 -5.37
N ASP A 186 22.39 9.40 -5.59
CA ASP A 186 21.77 9.57 -6.93
C ASP A 186 22.20 10.90 -7.60
N GLY A 187 23.07 11.69 -6.94
CA GLY A 187 23.64 12.93 -7.51
C GLY A 187 22.64 14.10 -7.62
N ASN A 188 21.48 14.01 -7.02
CA ASN A 188 20.40 14.98 -7.10
C ASN A 188 20.39 15.89 -5.86
N LEU A 189 21.37 16.78 -5.73
CA LEU A 189 21.43 17.79 -4.67
C LEU A 189 20.42 18.91 -5.00
N PRO A 190 19.50 19.28 -4.07
CA PRO A 190 18.76 20.51 -4.22
C PRO A 190 19.77 21.68 -4.13
N ASP A 191 19.73 22.60 -5.10
CA ASP A 191 20.49 23.83 -5.06
C ASP A 191 20.30 24.51 -3.70
N ALA A 192 21.34 24.49 -2.89
CA ALA A 192 21.38 25.25 -1.65
C ALA A 192 21.43 26.74 -2.03
N ALA A 193 20.27 27.38 -1.98
CA ALA A 193 20.20 28.84 -2.02
C ALA A 193 20.97 29.38 -0.80
N VAL A 194 22.23 29.67 -1.02
CA VAL A 194 23.08 30.43 -0.09
C VAL A 194 22.52 31.85 -0.08
N SER A 195 21.53 32.10 0.78
CA SER A 195 21.16 33.46 1.15
C SER A 195 22.26 34.03 2.05
N SER A 196 23.26 34.64 1.44
CA SER A 196 24.19 35.51 2.14
C SER A 196 23.43 36.72 2.70
N GLN A 197 22.98 36.62 3.94
CA GLN A 197 22.59 37.81 4.71
C GLN A 197 23.85 38.67 4.94
N LYS A 198 23.95 39.72 4.14
CA LYS A 198 24.89 40.82 4.33
C LYS A 198 24.46 41.61 5.58
N ALA A 199 25.23 41.52 6.64
CA ALA A 199 25.05 42.33 7.83
C ALA A 199 25.13 43.82 7.49
N PRO A 200 24.33 44.72 8.08
CA PRO A 200 24.44 46.15 7.87
C PRO A 200 25.68 46.67 8.64
N ALA A 201 26.61 47.25 7.89
CA ALA A 201 27.67 48.03 8.49
C ALA A 201 27.13 49.38 9.03
N ARG A 202 27.62 49.74 10.14
CA ARG A 202 27.37 50.94 10.91
C ARG A 202 27.99 52.17 10.21
#